data_6dfd14f7c9b538be5e2ebdbae3727105
#
_entry.id   6dfd14f7c9b538be5e2ebdbae3727105
#
_cell.length_a   1.000
_cell.length_b   1.000
_cell.length_c   1.000
_cell.angle_alpha   90.00
_cell.angle_beta   90.00
_cell.angle_gamma   90.00
#
_symmetry.space_group_name_H-M   'P 1'
#
loop_
_entity.id
_entity.type
_entity.pdbx_description
1 polymer ?
#
loop_
_entity_poly.entity_id
_entity_poly.type
_entity_poly.pdbx_seq_one_letter_code
_entity_poly.pdbx_strand_id
1 'polypeptide(L)'
;MKKVLTAGAAMAMVLSMASMGAMAEGDAVDVNVIAAQYGQNTADWWAKFVEDFNADNPGINLNVEVVSWNDIYTVVNTRIANGEAPDVLNIDVFADYQADDLLLPIQDVVSEETYSKMYDAFLAQSEVDGTVWAIPDLASARALYYNKDILEAAGVEVPTTWDELTAACKAIKEYDESIYPWGIDMTTDEGQAAFAYYTWNNGGGFVDDDGNWTLNSPENVEAIEYAISLVNAGYT
;
A
#
# COMPACT_ATOMS: atom_id res chain seq x y z
N MET A 1 -47.68 5.67 59.13
CA MET A 1 -46.41 5.21 58.60
C MET A 1 -46.42 5.31 57.10
N LYS A 2 -46.21 6.44 56.53
CA LYS A 2 -45.99 6.75 55.14
C LYS A 2 -45.50 8.18 55.09
N LYS A 3 -44.17 8.39 54.96
CA LYS A 3 -43.55 9.66 54.56
C LYS A 3 -42.04 9.62 54.95
N VAL A 4 -41.25 8.79 54.35
CA VAL A 4 -39.74 8.93 54.26
C VAL A 4 -39.27 8.09 53.11
N LEU A 5 -39.48 8.52 51.88
CA LEU A 5 -38.86 7.85 50.70
C LEU A 5 -38.93 8.71 49.43
N THR A 6 -38.77 10.03 49.58
CA THR A 6 -38.75 10.93 48.40
C THR A 6 -37.67 12.03 48.44
N ALA A 7 -36.68 11.90 49.32
CA ALA A 7 -35.60 12.90 49.41
C ALA A 7 -34.23 12.33 48.96
N GLY A 8 -34.15 11.05 48.55
CA GLY A 8 -32.88 10.40 48.18
C GLY A 8 -32.58 10.34 46.67
N ALA A 9 -33.55 10.66 45.80
CA ALA A 9 -33.35 10.50 44.35
C ALA A 9 -33.00 11.81 43.60
N ALA A 10 -33.08 12.95 44.27
CA ALA A 10 -32.76 14.25 43.64
C ALA A 10 -31.32 14.73 43.86
N MET A 11 -30.53 14.04 44.68
CA MET A 11 -29.14 14.41 44.97
C MET A 11 -28.09 13.56 44.23
N ALA A 12 -28.53 12.53 43.51
CA ALA A 12 -27.62 11.67 42.71
C ALA A 12 -27.49 12.14 41.26
N MET A 13 -28.24 13.11 40.77
CA MET A 13 -28.18 13.62 39.41
C MET A 13 -27.36 14.92 39.22
N VAL A 14 -26.82 15.48 40.27
CA VAL A 14 -25.99 16.71 40.19
C VAL A 14 -24.50 16.40 40.31
N LEU A 15 -24.10 15.15 40.65
CA LEU A 15 -22.70 14.75 40.70
C LEU A 15 -22.17 14.07 39.45
N SER A 16 -23.01 13.88 38.40
CA SER A 16 -22.56 13.27 37.14
C SER A 16 -22.25 14.29 36.02
N MET A 17 -22.34 15.59 36.29
CA MET A 17 -21.93 16.63 35.32
C MET A 17 -20.66 17.39 35.70
N ALA A 18 -19.91 16.93 36.69
CA ALA A 18 -18.65 17.56 37.09
C ALA A 18 -17.40 16.72 36.79
N SER A 19 -17.53 15.68 35.96
CA SER A 19 -16.34 14.89 35.48
C SER A 19 -16.06 15.01 33.98
N MET A 20 -16.60 16.04 33.33
CA MET A 20 -16.05 16.54 32.06
C MET A 20 -15.15 17.73 32.41
N GLY A 21 -13.96 17.44 32.85
CA GLY A 21 -13.02 18.51 33.09
C GLY A 21 -11.80 18.05 33.83
N ALA A 22 -10.76 18.07 33.19
CA ALA A 22 -9.39 17.73 33.48
C ALA A 22 -9.04 16.35 32.95
N MET A 23 -8.77 16.25 31.66
CA MET A 23 -7.63 15.47 31.23
C MET A 23 -6.47 15.96 32.08
N ALA A 24 -5.91 15.09 32.90
CA ALA A 24 -4.68 15.40 33.60
C ALA A 24 -3.64 15.77 32.55
N GLU A 25 -2.99 16.92 32.70
CA GLU A 25 -1.71 17.17 32.03
C GLU A 25 -0.80 16.03 32.44
N GLY A 26 -0.61 15.01 31.57
CA GLY A 26 0.35 13.99 31.96
C GLY A 26 0.54 12.82 31.04
N ASP A 27 -0.46 12.28 30.38
CA ASP A 27 -0.27 11.08 29.58
C ASP A 27 -0.57 11.36 28.11
N ALA A 28 0.50 11.44 27.28
CA ALA A 28 0.39 11.46 25.84
C ALA A 28 -0.32 10.19 25.35
N VAL A 29 -1.13 10.30 24.32
CA VAL A 29 -1.78 9.16 23.66
C VAL A 29 -0.76 8.50 22.72
N ASP A 30 -0.53 7.21 22.89
CA ASP A 30 0.28 6.44 21.95
C ASP A 30 -0.49 6.22 20.65
N VAL A 31 0.16 6.53 19.51
CA VAL A 31 -0.32 6.21 18.16
C VAL A 31 0.72 5.34 17.47
N ASN A 32 0.35 4.11 17.16
CA ASN A 32 1.23 3.10 16.60
C ASN A 32 0.96 2.94 15.11
N VAL A 33 2.00 3.13 14.31
CA VAL A 33 1.96 3.04 12.85
C VAL A 33 2.84 1.89 12.39
N ILE A 34 2.33 1.05 11.49
CA ILE A 34 3.16 0.14 10.70
C ILE A 34 3.23 0.71 9.28
N ALA A 35 4.45 0.94 8.79
CA ALA A 35 4.70 1.51 7.48
C ALA A 35 5.58 0.60 6.63
N ALA A 36 5.22 0.49 5.34
CA ALA A 36 6.02 -0.26 4.37
C ALA A 36 7.35 0.45 4.08
N GLN A 37 8.38 -0.35 3.84
CA GLN A 37 9.70 0.14 3.44
C GLN A 37 9.77 0.37 1.94
N TYR A 38 9.66 1.63 1.51
CA TYR A 38 9.73 2.03 0.08
C TYR A 38 11.16 2.15 -0.46
N GLY A 39 12.15 2.22 0.41
CA GLY A 39 13.55 2.34 0.02
C GLY A 39 14.49 2.35 1.23
N GLN A 40 15.80 2.48 0.96
CA GLN A 40 16.82 2.41 2.02
C GLN A 40 16.71 3.55 3.04
N ASN A 41 16.17 4.70 2.64
CA ASN A 41 16.06 5.88 3.51
C ASN A 41 14.68 5.99 4.20
N THR A 42 13.77 5.03 4.01
CA THR A 42 12.41 5.10 4.58
C THR A 42 12.43 5.18 6.10
N ALA A 43 13.25 4.36 6.76
CA ALA A 43 13.35 4.36 8.22
C ALA A 43 13.91 5.68 8.78
N ASP A 44 14.93 6.25 8.13
CA ASP A 44 15.52 7.53 8.54
C ASP A 44 14.53 8.69 8.37
N TRP A 45 13.75 8.66 7.27
CA TRP A 45 12.70 9.65 7.03
C TRP A 45 11.62 9.59 8.11
N TRP A 46 11.12 8.39 8.43
CA TRP A 46 10.13 8.20 9.49
C TRP A 46 10.69 8.61 10.87
N ALA A 47 11.92 8.27 11.19
CA ALA A 47 12.55 8.68 12.46
C ALA A 47 12.57 10.22 12.61
N LYS A 48 12.91 10.93 11.53
CA LYS A 48 12.89 12.41 11.53
C LYS A 48 11.47 12.96 11.63
N PHE A 49 10.52 12.36 10.91
CA PHE A 49 9.12 12.77 10.98
C PHE A 49 8.55 12.58 12.39
N VAL A 50 8.82 11.45 13.04
CA VAL A 50 8.39 11.17 14.42
C VAL A 50 8.96 12.19 15.40
N GLU A 51 10.26 12.54 15.28
CA GLU A 51 10.89 13.57 16.12
C GLU A 51 10.17 14.91 16.01
N ASP A 52 9.94 15.37 14.78
CA ASP A 52 9.28 16.65 14.51
C ASP A 52 7.82 16.64 14.94
N PHE A 53 7.08 15.55 14.62
CA PHE A 53 5.68 15.40 14.96
C PHE A 53 5.46 15.41 16.48
N ASN A 54 6.24 14.64 17.23
CA ASN A 54 6.12 14.57 18.69
C ASN A 54 6.50 15.91 19.35
N ALA A 55 7.45 16.65 18.77
CA ALA A 55 7.82 17.98 19.26
C ALA A 55 6.67 19.00 19.08
N ASP A 56 5.95 18.92 17.96
CA ASP A 56 4.84 19.80 17.64
C ASP A 56 3.51 19.36 18.32
N ASN A 57 3.40 18.10 18.73
CA ASN A 57 2.19 17.50 19.30
C ASN A 57 2.46 16.81 20.64
N PRO A 58 2.77 17.56 21.71
CA PRO A 58 3.19 16.99 23.00
C PRO A 58 2.14 16.08 23.70
N GLY A 59 0.89 16.10 23.23
CA GLY A 59 -0.18 15.21 23.70
C GLY A 59 -0.28 13.89 22.95
N ILE A 60 0.60 13.64 21.97
CA ILE A 60 0.64 12.41 21.17
C ILE A 60 2.05 11.85 21.19
N ASN A 61 2.17 10.55 21.36
CA ASN A 61 3.42 9.80 21.22
C ASN A 61 3.30 8.93 19.99
N LEU A 62 3.80 9.43 18.86
CA LEU A 62 3.80 8.70 17.59
C LEU A 62 4.94 7.69 17.59
N ASN A 63 4.60 6.42 17.33
CA ASN A 63 5.53 5.31 17.16
C ASN A 63 5.37 4.72 15.77
N VAL A 64 6.47 4.61 15.01
CA VAL A 64 6.43 4.05 13.64
C VAL A 64 7.37 2.86 13.54
N GLU A 65 6.83 1.72 13.14
CA GLU A 65 7.58 0.52 12.78
C GLU A 65 7.65 0.43 11.25
N VAL A 66 8.86 0.48 10.68
CA VAL A 66 9.07 0.32 9.23
C VAL A 66 9.37 -1.14 8.94
N VAL A 67 8.57 -1.76 8.08
CA VAL A 67 8.65 -3.19 7.77
C VAL A 67 8.86 -3.39 6.27
N SER A 68 9.69 -4.36 5.90
CA SER A 68 9.93 -4.69 4.48
C SER A 68 8.64 -5.18 3.81
N TRP A 69 8.50 -4.95 2.51
CA TRP A 69 7.37 -5.47 1.73
C TRP A 69 7.26 -7.00 1.79
N ASN A 70 8.38 -7.72 1.91
CA ASN A 70 8.36 -9.18 2.02
C ASN A 70 7.75 -9.69 3.34
N ASP A 71 7.74 -8.87 4.39
CA ASP A 71 7.36 -9.29 5.74
C ASP A 71 6.08 -8.61 6.25
N ILE A 72 5.71 -7.44 5.69
CA ILE A 72 4.70 -6.55 6.28
C ILE A 72 3.35 -7.23 6.48
N TYR A 73 2.88 -8.03 5.51
CA TYR A 73 1.61 -8.75 5.63
C TYR A 73 1.62 -9.75 6.78
N THR A 74 2.74 -10.46 6.95
CA THR A 74 2.90 -11.43 8.06
C THR A 74 2.95 -10.72 9.40
N VAL A 75 3.67 -9.59 9.47
CA VAL A 75 3.78 -8.78 10.69
C VAL A 75 2.43 -8.23 11.08
N VAL A 76 1.72 -7.57 10.16
CA VAL A 76 0.40 -6.97 10.42
C VAL A 76 -0.60 -8.03 10.86
N ASN A 77 -0.72 -9.15 10.14
CA ASN A 77 -1.66 -10.20 10.48
C ASN A 77 -1.34 -10.85 11.84
N THR A 78 -0.05 -10.97 12.19
CA THR A 78 0.37 -11.48 13.51
C THR A 78 -0.01 -10.51 14.62
N ARG A 79 0.20 -9.18 14.42
CA ARG A 79 -0.20 -8.15 15.39
C ARG A 79 -1.71 -8.16 15.62
N ILE A 80 -2.50 -8.20 14.55
CA ILE A 80 -3.97 -8.27 14.63
C ILE A 80 -4.41 -9.53 15.40
N ALA A 81 -3.85 -10.69 15.09
CA ALA A 81 -4.18 -11.95 15.77
C ALA A 81 -3.85 -11.93 17.27
N ASN A 82 -2.85 -11.15 17.68
CA ASN A 82 -2.45 -10.98 19.08
C ASN A 82 -3.23 -9.87 19.80
N GLY A 83 -4.13 -9.15 19.11
CA GLY A 83 -4.83 -7.98 19.68
C GLY A 83 -3.96 -6.73 19.78
N GLU A 84 -2.91 -6.63 18.98
CA GLU A 84 -1.94 -5.53 18.92
C GLU A 84 -2.00 -4.84 17.53
N ALA A 85 -3.20 -4.69 16.97
CA ALA A 85 -3.38 -4.02 15.69
C ALA A 85 -2.80 -2.58 15.74
N PRO A 86 -2.16 -2.11 14.66
CA PRO A 86 -1.71 -0.72 14.60
C PRO A 86 -2.91 0.23 14.54
N ASP A 87 -2.73 1.48 14.98
CA ASP A 87 -3.73 2.54 14.84
C ASP A 87 -3.77 3.07 13.40
N VAL A 88 -2.62 3.08 12.73
CA VAL A 88 -2.49 3.47 11.31
C VAL A 88 -1.63 2.44 10.57
N LEU A 89 -2.08 2.05 9.40
CA LEU A 89 -1.39 1.12 8.52
C LEU A 89 -1.10 1.77 7.16
N ASN A 90 0.18 1.87 6.80
CA ASN A 90 0.63 2.29 5.48
C ASN A 90 1.04 1.05 4.67
N ILE A 91 0.14 0.62 3.78
CA ILE A 91 0.27 -0.60 2.97
C ILE A 91 -0.54 -0.41 1.67
N ASP A 92 -0.41 -1.31 0.71
CA ASP A 92 -1.08 -1.23 -0.61
C ASP A 92 -2.42 -1.98 -0.69
N VAL A 93 -2.76 -2.82 0.31
CA VAL A 93 -4.01 -3.58 0.34
C VAL A 93 -4.88 -3.16 1.53
N PHE A 94 -6.19 -3.17 1.33
CA PHE A 94 -7.16 -2.83 2.36
C PHE A 94 -8.37 -3.78 2.38
N ALA A 95 -8.63 -4.49 1.27
CA ALA A 95 -9.89 -5.20 1.06
C ALA A 95 -10.17 -6.29 2.11
N ASP A 96 -9.16 -7.09 2.47
CA ASP A 96 -9.31 -8.13 3.49
C ASP A 96 -9.59 -7.53 4.88
N TYR A 97 -8.88 -6.44 5.23
CA TYR A 97 -9.09 -5.74 6.50
C TYR A 97 -10.46 -5.07 6.56
N GLN A 98 -10.95 -4.55 5.42
CA GLN A 98 -12.29 -3.98 5.32
C GLN A 98 -13.35 -5.07 5.47
N ALA A 99 -13.20 -6.22 4.80
CA ALA A 99 -14.13 -7.34 4.85
C ALA A 99 -14.23 -7.96 6.27
N ASP A 100 -13.17 -7.86 7.06
CA ASP A 100 -13.11 -8.33 8.45
C ASP A 100 -13.48 -7.26 9.49
N ASP A 101 -14.07 -6.12 9.06
CA ASP A 101 -14.46 -4.98 9.93
C ASP A 101 -13.29 -4.41 10.76
N LEU A 102 -12.06 -4.42 10.22
CA LEU A 102 -10.87 -3.94 10.91
C LEU A 102 -10.50 -2.50 10.58
N LEU A 103 -11.18 -1.87 9.63
CA LEU A 103 -10.94 -0.49 9.22
C LEU A 103 -12.07 0.44 9.63
N LEU A 104 -11.72 1.69 9.86
CA LEU A 104 -12.67 2.78 9.97
C LEU A 104 -12.88 3.46 8.61
N PRO A 105 -14.11 3.90 8.27
CA PRO A 105 -14.32 4.76 7.11
C PRO A 105 -13.43 6.00 7.17
N ILE A 106 -12.83 6.36 6.06
CA ILE A 106 -11.89 7.51 6.02
C ILE A 106 -12.56 8.81 6.45
N GLN A 107 -13.84 9.00 6.12
CA GLN A 107 -14.61 10.19 6.52
C GLN A 107 -14.75 10.34 8.02
N ASP A 108 -14.60 9.28 8.80
CA ASP A 108 -14.69 9.31 10.27
C ASP A 108 -13.37 9.73 10.94
N VAL A 109 -12.24 9.61 10.23
CA VAL A 109 -10.90 9.82 10.80
C VAL A 109 -10.09 10.91 10.10
N VAL A 110 -10.44 11.29 8.87
CA VAL A 110 -9.76 12.32 8.08
C VAL A 110 -10.64 13.54 7.93
N SER A 111 -10.08 14.75 8.18
CA SER A 111 -10.83 15.99 8.04
C SER A 111 -11.27 16.23 6.59
N GLU A 112 -12.42 16.88 6.40
CA GLU A 112 -12.93 17.29 5.09
C GLU A 112 -11.90 18.14 4.32
N GLU A 113 -11.15 19.01 5.03
CA GLU A 113 -10.08 19.80 4.40
C GLU A 113 -8.99 18.93 3.81
N THR A 114 -8.59 17.85 4.49
CA THR A 114 -7.57 16.93 3.99
C THR A 114 -8.13 16.04 2.88
N TYR A 115 -9.33 15.48 3.10
CA TYR A 115 -10.00 14.62 2.13
C TYR A 115 -10.21 15.31 0.78
N SER A 116 -10.68 16.55 0.78
CA SER A 116 -10.94 17.33 -0.45
C SER A 116 -9.69 17.67 -1.27
N LYS A 117 -8.49 17.44 -0.75
CA LYS A 117 -7.23 17.62 -1.48
C LYS A 117 -6.77 16.37 -2.22
N MET A 118 -7.40 15.23 -1.96
CA MET A 118 -7.06 13.96 -2.62
C MET A 118 -7.63 13.92 -4.04
N TYR A 119 -6.97 13.17 -4.92
CA TYR A 119 -7.45 12.96 -6.28
C TYR A 119 -8.54 11.88 -6.30
N ASP A 120 -9.69 12.17 -6.88
CA ASP A 120 -10.84 11.25 -6.99
C ASP A 120 -10.45 9.91 -7.60
N ALA A 121 -9.57 9.90 -8.62
CA ALA A 121 -9.13 8.67 -9.28
C ALA A 121 -8.36 7.71 -8.36
N PHE A 122 -7.69 8.23 -7.33
CA PHE A 122 -7.02 7.39 -6.33
C PHE A 122 -7.97 6.96 -5.20
N LEU A 123 -8.88 7.86 -4.77
CA LEU A 123 -9.89 7.53 -3.77
C LEU A 123 -10.84 6.43 -4.26
N ALA A 124 -11.23 6.46 -5.54
CA ALA A 124 -12.10 5.45 -6.14
C ALA A 124 -11.52 4.01 -6.07
N GLN A 125 -10.21 3.87 -5.97
CA GLN A 125 -9.58 2.54 -5.85
C GLN A 125 -9.74 1.90 -4.47
N SER A 126 -10.08 2.69 -3.45
CA SER A 126 -10.33 2.24 -2.08
C SER A 126 -11.79 2.39 -1.65
N GLU A 127 -12.68 2.58 -2.61
CA GLU A 127 -14.12 2.67 -2.40
C GLU A 127 -14.78 1.28 -2.49
N VAL A 128 -15.54 0.91 -1.47
CA VAL A 128 -16.39 -0.27 -1.45
C VAL A 128 -17.79 0.17 -1.02
N ASP A 129 -18.78 -0.11 -1.86
CA ASP A 129 -20.20 0.24 -1.62
C ASP A 129 -20.43 1.72 -1.26
N GLY A 130 -19.71 2.62 -1.93
CA GLY A 130 -19.83 4.08 -1.73
C GLY A 130 -19.08 4.61 -0.51
N THR A 131 -18.30 3.78 0.18
CA THR A 131 -17.49 4.17 1.33
C THR A 131 -16.00 4.04 1.00
N VAL A 132 -15.21 5.07 1.27
CA VAL A 132 -13.76 5.06 1.10
C VAL A 132 -13.09 4.56 2.37
N TRP A 133 -12.24 3.54 2.24
CA TRP A 133 -11.61 2.83 3.36
C TRP A 133 -10.11 3.07 3.52
N ALA A 134 -9.47 3.68 2.50
CA ALA A 134 -8.08 4.07 2.57
C ALA A 134 -7.85 5.38 1.80
N ILE A 135 -6.78 6.11 2.13
CA ILE A 135 -6.36 7.29 1.37
C ILE A 135 -5.03 7.02 0.68
N PRO A 136 -4.80 7.63 -0.50
CA PRO A 136 -3.53 7.51 -1.17
C PRO A 136 -2.45 8.29 -0.40
N ASP A 137 -1.34 7.62 -0.09
CA ASP A 137 -0.14 8.24 0.47
C ASP A 137 0.91 8.43 -0.63
N LEU A 138 1.26 7.36 -1.33
CA LEU A 138 2.24 7.35 -2.41
C LEU A 138 1.63 6.78 -3.69
N ALA A 139 2.04 7.34 -4.83
CA ALA A 139 1.69 6.82 -6.14
C ALA A 139 2.95 6.56 -6.96
N SER A 140 2.94 5.49 -7.73
CA SER A 140 4.02 5.16 -8.66
C SER A 140 3.47 4.78 -10.03
N ALA A 141 4.34 4.85 -11.04
CA ALA A 141 4.04 4.36 -12.38
C ALA A 141 5.14 3.43 -12.83
N ARG A 142 4.76 2.33 -13.47
CA ARG A 142 5.71 1.41 -14.10
C ARG A 142 6.10 1.96 -15.47
N ALA A 143 7.40 1.88 -15.79
CA ALA A 143 7.94 2.31 -17.07
C ALA A 143 9.13 1.45 -17.46
N LEU A 144 9.44 1.41 -18.76
CA LEU A 144 10.67 0.82 -19.25
C LEU A 144 11.84 1.76 -18.93
N TYR A 145 12.73 1.33 -18.05
CA TYR A 145 14.01 1.97 -17.80
C TYR A 145 15.09 1.27 -18.64
N TYR A 146 15.87 2.05 -19.37
CA TYR A 146 16.90 1.49 -20.26
C TYR A 146 18.22 2.24 -20.13
N ASN A 147 19.30 1.51 -20.34
CA ASN A 147 20.64 2.09 -20.39
C ASN A 147 20.94 2.51 -21.83
N LYS A 148 21.04 3.82 -22.07
CA LYS A 148 21.30 4.39 -23.40
C LYS A 148 22.61 3.94 -23.99
N ASP A 149 23.67 3.88 -23.18
CA ASP A 149 25.01 3.55 -23.65
C ASP A 149 25.09 2.08 -24.12
N ILE A 150 24.36 1.19 -23.43
CA ILE A 150 24.28 -0.23 -23.84
C ILE A 150 23.49 -0.38 -25.15
N LEU A 151 22.35 0.29 -25.28
CA LEU A 151 21.56 0.24 -26.52
C LEU A 151 22.37 0.77 -27.71
N GLU A 152 23.05 1.92 -27.55
CA GLU A 152 23.88 2.52 -28.58
C GLU A 152 25.05 1.59 -28.96
N ALA A 153 25.73 1.01 -27.97
CA ALA A 153 26.85 0.11 -28.19
C ALA A 153 26.41 -1.20 -28.90
N ALA A 154 25.23 -1.72 -28.60
CA ALA A 154 24.61 -2.87 -29.25
C ALA A 154 23.97 -2.53 -30.61
N GLY A 155 23.89 -1.24 -30.98
CA GLY A 155 23.33 -0.77 -32.23
C GLY A 155 21.81 -0.94 -32.34
N VAL A 156 21.09 -0.85 -31.23
CA VAL A 156 19.63 -1.04 -31.17
C VAL A 156 18.94 0.23 -30.66
N GLU A 157 17.74 0.47 -31.17
CA GLU A 157 16.87 1.53 -30.71
C GLU A 157 16.08 1.09 -29.46
N VAL A 158 15.41 2.04 -28.78
CA VAL A 158 14.53 1.75 -27.66
C VAL A 158 13.33 0.93 -28.15
N PRO A 159 13.11 -0.28 -27.63
CA PRO A 159 12.01 -1.13 -28.08
C PRO A 159 10.65 -0.55 -27.68
N THR A 160 9.68 -0.65 -28.58
CA THR A 160 8.29 -0.21 -28.39
C THR A 160 7.31 -1.39 -28.48
N THR A 161 7.76 -2.56 -28.90
CA THR A 161 7.01 -3.80 -29.00
C THR A 161 7.77 -4.96 -28.35
N TRP A 162 7.09 -6.06 -28.05
CA TRP A 162 7.74 -7.28 -27.56
C TRP A 162 8.73 -7.90 -28.55
N ASP A 163 8.41 -7.85 -29.83
CA ASP A 163 9.33 -8.33 -30.87
C ASP A 163 10.62 -7.50 -30.89
N GLU A 164 10.48 -6.17 -30.82
CA GLU A 164 11.63 -5.26 -30.74
C GLU A 164 12.42 -5.46 -29.44
N LEU A 165 11.73 -5.69 -28.30
CA LEU A 165 12.38 -5.99 -27.03
C LEU A 165 13.20 -7.30 -27.13
N THR A 166 12.62 -8.34 -27.70
CA THR A 166 13.31 -9.62 -27.92
C THR A 166 14.54 -9.45 -28.83
N ALA A 167 14.39 -8.68 -29.92
CA ALA A 167 15.49 -8.37 -30.83
C ALA A 167 16.60 -7.56 -30.13
N ALA A 168 16.23 -6.57 -29.34
CA ALA A 168 17.18 -5.77 -28.55
C ALA A 168 17.94 -6.63 -27.53
N CYS A 169 17.24 -7.49 -26.78
CA CYS A 169 17.84 -8.43 -25.83
C CYS A 169 18.87 -9.34 -26.53
N LYS A 170 18.52 -9.88 -27.70
CA LYS A 170 19.43 -10.70 -28.49
C LYS A 170 20.68 -9.92 -28.92
N ALA A 171 20.52 -8.73 -29.47
CA ALA A 171 21.65 -7.91 -29.94
C ALA A 171 22.57 -7.49 -28.77
N ILE A 172 22.02 -7.19 -27.60
CA ILE A 172 22.80 -6.88 -26.40
C ILE A 172 23.60 -8.10 -25.94
N LYS A 173 23.02 -9.31 -25.97
CA LYS A 173 23.73 -10.56 -25.66
C LYS A 173 24.83 -10.87 -26.68
N GLU A 174 24.62 -10.57 -27.97
CA GLU A 174 25.65 -10.72 -29.03
C GLU A 174 26.77 -9.69 -28.89
N TYR A 175 26.46 -8.47 -28.38
CA TYR A 175 27.45 -7.43 -28.07
C TYR A 175 28.30 -7.80 -26.85
N ASP A 176 27.68 -8.23 -25.76
CA ASP A 176 28.34 -8.67 -24.52
C ASP A 176 27.51 -9.74 -23.82
N GLU A 177 27.98 -10.98 -23.85
CA GLU A 177 27.29 -12.13 -23.24
C GLU A 177 27.16 -12.05 -21.73
N SER A 178 27.95 -11.20 -21.06
CA SER A 178 27.91 -11.03 -19.61
C SER A 178 26.72 -10.15 -19.16
N ILE A 179 26.12 -9.39 -20.07
CA ILE A 179 24.96 -8.54 -19.77
C ILE A 179 23.70 -9.41 -19.75
N TYR A 180 22.90 -9.23 -18.72
CA TYR A 180 21.52 -9.70 -18.67
C TYR A 180 20.62 -8.54 -19.11
N PRO A 181 20.10 -8.56 -20.37
CA PRO A 181 19.45 -7.38 -20.96
C PRO A 181 18.06 -7.09 -20.44
N TRP A 182 17.45 -8.02 -19.71
CA TRP A 182 16.10 -7.86 -19.20
C TRP A 182 16.01 -8.24 -17.72
N GLY A 183 15.23 -7.48 -16.94
CA GLY A 183 14.91 -7.81 -15.57
C GLY A 183 13.44 -8.24 -15.45
N ILE A 184 13.18 -9.38 -14.84
CA ILE A 184 11.84 -9.81 -14.44
C ILE A 184 11.84 -9.88 -12.91
N ASP A 185 11.02 -9.03 -12.30
CA ASP A 185 10.86 -9.05 -10.85
C ASP A 185 9.74 -10.02 -10.47
N MET A 186 10.13 -11.13 -9.83
CA MET A 186 9.23 -12.22 -9.44
C MET A 186 9.34 -12.52 -7.94
N THR A 187 9.49 -11.47 -7.15
CA THR A 187 9.47 -11.57 -5.69
C THR A 187 8.04 -11.77 -5.16
N THR A 188 7.89 -12.01 -3.86
CA THR A 188 6.58 -12.27 -3.25
C THR A 188 5.64 -11.07 -3.39
N ASP A 189 6.16 -9.88 -3.24
CA ASP A 189 5.41 -8.61 -3.34
C ASP A 189 5.27 -8.11 -4.80
N GLU A 190 6.29 -8.30 -5.65
CA GLU A 190 6.29 -7.76 -7.02
C GLU A 190 5.73 -8.73 -8.08
N GLY A 191 5.57 -10.01 -7.77
CA GLY A 191 5.08 -11.01 -8.74
C GLY A 191 3.72 -10.67 -9.33
N GLN A 192 2.79 -10.11 -8.56
CA GLN A 192 1.49 -9.65 -9.04
C GLN A 192 1.62 -8.46 -10.01
N ALA A 193 2.52 -7.52 -9.73
CA ALA A 193 2.75 -6.37 -10.59
C ALA A 193 3.42 -6.79 -11.90
N ALA A 194 4.39 -7.72 -11.85
CA ALA A 194 4.98 -8.32 -13.02
C ALA A 194 3.93 -9.01 -13.89
N PHE A 195 3.05 -9.84 -13.30
CA PHE A 195 1.93 -10.44 -14.01
C PHE A 195 1.04 -9.37 -14.66
N ALA A 196 0.68 -8.33 -13.91
CA ALA A 196 -0.22 -7.28 -14.38
C ALA A 196 0.34 -6.54 -15.60
N TYR A 197 1.59 -6.07 -15.59
CA TYR A 197 2.08 -5.31 -16.74
C TYR A 197 2.31 -6.18 -17.98
N TYR A 198 2.63 -7.47 -17.83
CA TYR A 198 2.67 -8.37 -18.99
C TYR A 198 1.27 -8.60 -19.57
N THR A 199 0.30 -8.95 -18.73
CA THR A 199 -1.04 -9.29 -19.18
C THR A 199 -1.80 -8.09 -19.74
N TRP A 200 -1.75 -6.94 -19.06
CA TRP A 200 -2.41 -5.71 -19.53
C TRP A 200 -1.82 -5.18 -20.85
N ASN A 201 -0.50 -5.28 -21.03
CA ASN A 201 0.12 -4.92 -22.30
C ASN A 201 -0.27 -5.86 -23.45
N ASN A 202 -0.80 -7.05 -23.17
CA ASN A 202 -1.30 -8.00 -24.15
C ASN A 202 -2.84 -8.02 -24.27
N GLY A 203 -3.52 -7.06 -23.66
CA GLY A 203 -4.99 -6.95 -23.68
C GLY A 203 -5.71 -7.92 -22.74
N GLY A 204 -4.99 -8.57 -21.83
CA GLY A 204 -5.54 -9.39 -20.77
C GLY A 204 -5.74 -8.61 -19.46
N GLY A 205 -5.85 -9.32 -18.34
CA GLY A 205 -6.05 -8.72 -17.03
C GLY A 205 -6.53 -9.73 -16.00
N PHE A 206 -6.89 -9.23 -14.81
CA PHE A 206 -7.38 -10.07 -13.72
C PHE A 206 -8.87 -10.38 -13.85
N VAL A 207 -9.65 -9.38 -14.26
CA VAL A 207 -11.11 -9.46 -14.41
C VAL A 207 -11.54 -8.77 -15.70
N ASP A 208 -12.71 -9.16 -16.23
CA ASP A 208 -13.37 -8.46 -17.33
C ASP A 208 -14.22 -7.28 -16.83
N ASP A 209 -14.87 -6.57 -17.76
CA ASP A 209 -15.75 -5.42 -17.47
C ASP A 209 -16.98 -5.81 -16.62
N ASP A 210 -17.35 -7.09 -16.60
CA ASP A 210 -18.44 -7.64 -15.79
C ASP A 210 -17.98 -8.13 -14.40
N GLY A 211 -16.66 -8.02 -14.08
CA GLY A 211 -16.07 -8.46 -12.84
C GLY A 211 -15.78 -9.96 -12.74
N ASN A 212 -15.85 -10.70 -13.85
CA ASN A 212 -15.50 -12.13 -13.84
C ASN A 212 -13.98 -12.32 -13.93
N TRP A 213 -13.43 -13.29 -13.22
CA TRP A 213 -12.02 -13.63 -13.26
C TRP A 213 -11.58 -14.14 -14.64
N THR A 214 -10.55 -13.49 -15.21
CA THR A 214 -9.97 -13.80 -16.53
C THR A 214 -8.54 -14.31 -16.48
N LEU A 215 -8.07 -14.78 -15.33
CA LEU A 215 -6.67 -15.19 -15.10
C LEU A 215 -6.15 -16.22 -16.11
N ASN A 216 -7.01 -17.06 -16.67
CA ASN A 216 -6.68 -18.08 -17.68
C ASN A 216 -7.18 -17.70 -19.08
N SER A 217 -7.24 -16.41 -19.40
CA SER A 217 -7.56 -15.98 -20.76
C SER A 217 -6.40 -16.29 -21.73
N PRO A 218 -6.65 -16.45 -23.03
CA PRO A 218 -5.60 -16.65 -24.04
C PRO A 218 -4.53 -15.55 -24.00
N GLU A 219 -4.94 -14.30 -23.82
CA GLU A 219 -4.06 -13.12 -23.75
C GLU A 219 -3.12 -13.20 -22.54
N ASN A 220 -3.62 -13.64 -21.40
CA ASN A 220 -2.82 -13.84 -20.19
C ASN A 220 -1.82 -14.99 -20.36
N VAL A 221 -2.26 -16.11 -20.96
CA VAL A 221 -1.39 -17.26 -21.23
C VAL A 221 -0.27 -16.84 -22.17
N GLU A 222 -0.56 -16.17 -23.28
CA GLU A 222 0.42 -15.67 -24.23
C GLU A 222 1.43 -14.71 -23.57
N ALA A 223 0.94 -13.80 -22.72
CA ALA A 223 1.79 -12.86 -21.99
C ALA A 223 2.79 -13.57 -21.07
N ILE A 224 2.36 -14.61 -20.37
CA ILE A 224 3.22 -15.39 -19.50
C ILE A 224 4.18 -16.29 -20.31
N GLU A 225 3.71 -16.88 -21.40
CA GLU A 225 4.59 -17.62 -22.33
C GLU A 225 5.70 -16.73 -22.91
N TYR A 226 5.36 -15.45 -23.23
CA TYR A 226 6.37 -14.48 -23.65
C TYR A 226 7.40 -14.21 -22.54
N ALA A 227 6.98 -13.94 -21.31
CA ALA A 227 7.90 -13.73 -20.20
C ALA A 227 8.82 -14.96 -19.97
N ILE A 228 8.25 -16.17 -20.01
CA ILE A 228 9.00 -17.44 -19.93
C ILE A 228 10.00 -17.57 -21.08
N SER A 229 9.65 -17.11 -22.28
CA SER A 229 10.54 -17.17 -23.44
C SER A 229 11.81 -16.34 -23.25
N LEU A 230 11.72 -15.18 -22.59
CA LEU A 230 12.87 -14.34 -22.26
C LEU A 230 13.81 -15.02 -21.25
N VAL A 231 13.24 -15.70 -20.25
CA VAL A 231 13.99 -16.51 -19.28
C VAL A 231 14.71 -17.66 -20.00
N ASN A 232 14.00 -18.43 -20.83
CA ASN A 232 14.53 -19.57 -21.55
C ASN A 232 15.63 -19.18 -22.57
N ALA A 233 15.57 -17.95 -23.09
CA ALA A 233 16.59 -17.39 -23.96
C ALA A 233 17.84 -16.91 -23.20
N GLY A 234 17.82 -16.91 -21.86
CA GLY A 234 18.93 -16.44 -21.03
C GLY A 234 19.10 -14.93 -21.03
N TYR A 235 18.00 -14.19 -21.20
CA TYR A 235 18.02 -12.73 -21.19
C TYR A 235 17.85 -12.13 -19.80
N THR A 236 17.43 -12.95 -18.82
CA THR A 236 17.18 -12.53 -17.43
C THR A 236 18.18 -13.12 -16.46
#